data_555e4e3408c992ec0053afada1d1c515
#
_entry.id   555e4e3408c992ec0053afada1d1c515
#
_cell.length_a   1.000
_cell.length_b   1.000
_cell.length_c   1.000
_cell.angle_alpha   90.00
_cell.angle_beta   90.00
_cell.angle_gamma   90.00
#
_symmetry.space_group_name_H-M   'P 1'
#
loop_
_entity.id
_entity.type
_entity.pdbx_description
1 polymer ?
#
loop_
_entity_poly.entity_id
_entity_poly.type
_entity_poly.pdbx_seq_one_letter_code
_entity_poly.pdbx_strand_id
1 'polypeptide(L)'
;MPALIGGFGNFLLPLMVGGPDMAKEKNVLPRFIKWPLNYSLLQLKKDSKIDLGLIFAGLFLGVNFKVVTRNTGKQYFSLQAKNRSSFSIVLNYFNTYPLFSSKYLDFQDWEKVVNLILHQTDEGNSDLIEELKGEIINNRSIYNWSSFDRFGKKKVLLGFKKYFSSNNNSWGGVTRREGHKLKSYLAGLFEGDGHIWIQKSGESKRHNPRFCITFHMKNEPLAKKLLELVGSGFIRYKLQDKACVLVVSSVVGLKKIVNLINGELRTPKIHQLYTLIDWLNKNHSTNITKLSIKNSPLYQDSWLSGFTDSDGSFSIVYTKLENGAKKRKIACRLRIEQRISDPITKESYEPVLTNIANFLNCSLLTRSQKSTGNNYYTLAASSQKSLNIIVDYFEKFPLFSSKYLDYKDWKKIVELILENKHYTKQGISLTNSVKNRMNRLRTYFNWDHLNNLEA
;
A
#
# COMPACT_ATOMS: atom_id res chain seq x y z
N MET A 1 -1.63 26.19 -11.52
CA MET A 1 -0.49 25.31 -11.87
C MET A 1 -0.35 24.08 -10.96
N PRO A 2 -0.35 24.10 -9.59
CA PRO A 2 -0.20 22.89 -8.76
C PRO A 2 -1.34 21.87 -8.91
N ALA A 3 -2.58 22.31 -9.07
CA ALA A 3 -3.74 21.43 -9.26
C ALA A 3 -3.74 20.67 -10.60
N LEU A 4 -3.14 21.26 -11.64
CA LEU A 4 -2.99 20.62 -12.96
C LEU A 4 -1.96 19.49 -12.92
N ILE A 5 -0.87 19.68 -12.17
CA ILE A 5 0.22 18.68 -12.01
C ILE A 5 -0.23 17.55 -11.10
N GLY A 6 -0.98 17.86 -10.02
CA GLY A 6 -1.54 16.85 -9.10
C GLY A 6 -2.65 16.00 -9.75
N GLY A 7 -3.54 16.61 -10.52
CA GLY A 7 -4.58 15.89 -11.27
C GLY A 7 -3.98 15.02 -12.37
N PHE A 8 -2.98 15.51 -13.08
CA PHE A 8 -2.27 14.78 -14.13
C PHE A 8 -1.46 13.61 -13.58
N GLY A 9 -0.72 13.82 -12.50
CA GLY A 9 0.06 12.77 -11.83
C GLY A 9 -0.80 11.69 -11.19
N ASN A 10 -1.93 12.04 -10.59
CA ASN A 10 -2.82 11.07 -9.92
C ASN A 10 -3.75 10.34 -10.87
N PHE A 11 -4.11 10.92 -12.03
CA PHE A 11 -5.03 10.32 -13.00
C PHE A 11 -4.33 9.64 -14.16
N LEU A 12 -3.27 10.23 -14.72
CA LEU A 12 -2.57 9.63 -15.85
C LEU A 12 -1.43 8.69 -15.44
N LEU A 13 -0.80 8.90 -14.30
CA LEU A 13 0.28 8.03 -13.84
C LEU A 13 -0.19 6.58 -13.63
N PRO A 14 -1.32 6.29 -12.96
CA PRO A 14 -1.86 4.93 -12.88
C PRO A 14 -2.27 4.35 -14.25
N LEU A 15 -2.80 5.19 -15.15
CA LEU A 15 -3.17 4.81 -16.52
C LEU A 15 -1.97 4.44 -17.39
N MET A 16 -0.85 5.08 -17.18
CA MET A 16 0.36 4.96 -17.99
C MET A 16 1.32 3.90 -17.45
N VAL A 17 1.30 3.65 -16.14
CA VAL A 17 2.12 2.61 -15.48
C VAL A 17 1.53 1.21 -15.64
N GLY A 18 0.34 1.09 -16.27
CA GLY A 18 -0.35 -0.20 -16.41
C GLY A 18 -0.76 -0.75 -15.06
N GLY A 19 -1.29 0.11 -14.17
CA GLY A 19 -1.81 -0.29 -12.88
C GLY A 19 -2.83 -1.42 -13.06
N PRO A 20 -2.70 -2.54 -12.32
CA PRO A 20 -3.51 -3.76 -12.55
C PRO A 20 -5.02 -3.54 -12.39
N ASP A 21 -5.47 -2.45 -11.76
CA ASP A 21 -6.90 -2.14 -11.58
C ASP A 21 -7.58 -1.68 -12.87
N MET A 22 -6.82 -1.15 -13.81
CA MET A 22 -7.34 -0.78 -15.13
C MET A 22 -7.32 -1.93 -16.13
N ALA A 23 -6.61 -3.01 -15.85
CA ALA A 23 -6.65 -4.23 -16.65
C ALA A 23 -7.95 -5.03 -16.43
N LYS A 24 -8.64 -4.89 -15.29
CA LYS A 24 -9.99 -5.47 -15.07
C LYS A 24 -11.10 -4.64 -15.69
N GLU A 25 -10.98 -3.33 -15.65
CA GLU A 25 -11.78 -2.47 -16.51
C GLU A 25 -10.96 -2.28 -17.80
N LYS A 26 -11.22 -3.04 -18.83
CA LYS A 26 -10.61 -2.96 -20.18
C LYS A 26 -10.84 -1.62 -20.89
N ASN A 27 -10.75 -0.49 -20.18
CA ASN A 27 -11.35 0.76 -20.59
C ASN A 27 -10.36 1.77 -21.15
N VAL A 28 -9.06 1.68 -20.79
CA VAL A 28 -8.04 2.60 -21.32
C VAL A 28 -6.79 1.81 -21.69
N LEU A 29 -6.42 1.82 -22.95
CA LEU A 29 -5.21 1.17 -23.46
C LEU A 29 -4.37 2.19 -24.22
N PRO A 30 -3.16 2.57 -23.73
CA PRO A 30 -2.20 3.25 -24.55
C PRO A 30 -1.71 2.29 -25.66
N ARG A 31 -1.71 2.76 -26.89
CA ARG A 31 -1.18 2.02 -28.04
C ARG A 31 -0.22 2.92 -28.80
N PHE A 32 1.00 2.45 -28.93
CA PHE A 32 1.95 3.02 -29.88
C PHE A 32 1.76 2.21 -31.15
N ILE A 33 1.02 2.68 -32.14
CA ILE A 33 0.97 1.98 -33.42
C ILE A 33 0.00 2.55 -34.44
N LYS A 34 0.34 2.50 -35.58
CA LYS A 34 -0.04 2.31 -36.95
C LYS A 34 0.57 3.39 -37.83
N TRP A 35 1.06 2.96 -38.95
CA TRP A 35 1.47 3.91 -39.98
C TRP A 35 0.24 4.68 -40.51
N PRO A 36 0.28 6.01 -40.57
CA PRO A 36 1.34 6.89 -40.04
C PRO A 36 1.44 6.81 -38.51
N LEU A 37 2.68 6.98 -38.01
CA LEU A 37 3.01 6.92 -36.57
C LEU A 37 2.04 7.76 -35.75
N ASN A 38 1.47 7.16 -34.72
CA ASN A 38 0.67 7.90 -33.75
C ASN A 38 0.78 7.29 -32.36
N TYR A 39 0.63 8.14 -31.35
CA TYR A 39 0.36 7.74 -29.98
C TYR A 39 -1.16 7.83 -29.77
N SER A 40 -1.79 6.77 -29.28
CA SER A 40 -3.25 6.78 -29.05
C SER A 40 -3.61 6.27 -27.65
N LEU A 41 -4.57 6.96 -27.04
CA LEU A 41 -5.28 6.54 -25.85
C LEU A 41 -6.71 6.18 -26.23
N LEU A 42 -7.18 5.01 -25.82
CA LEU A 42 -8.53 4.52 -26.07
C LEU A 42 -9.23 4.21 -24.74
N GLN A 43 -10.36 4.84 -24.51
CA GLN A 43 -11.23 4.58 -23.35
C GLN A 43 -12.61 4.13 -23.79
N LEU A 44 -13.16 3.09 -23.17
CA LEU A 44 -14.52 2.63 -23.43
C LEU A 44 -15.52 3.68 -22.98
N LYS A 45 -16.42 4.08 -23.88
CA LYS A 45 -17.53 4.99 -23.57
C LYS A 45 -18.62 4.17 -22.86
N LYS A 46 -18.65 4.17 -21.53
CA LYS A 46 -19.70 3.53 -20.73
C LYS A 46 -20.92 4.43 -20.56
N ASP A 47 -20.71 5.75 -20.43
CA ASP A 47 -21.74 6.76 -20.23
C ASP A 47 -21.55 7.93 -21.20
N SER A 48 -22.54 8.82 -21.29
CA SER A 48 -22.48 10.05 -22.12
C SER A 48 -21.46 11.08 -21.62
N LYS A 49 -20.87 10.88 -20.43
CA LYS A 49 -19.91 11.81 -19.84
C LYS A 49 -18.47 11.46 -20.24
N ILE A 50 -17.75 12.47 -20.70
CA ILE A 50 -16.32 12.37 -21.02
C ILE A 50 -15.53 12.40 -19.72
N ASP A 51 -14.55 11.49 -19.58
CA ASP A 51 -13.62 11.51 -18.44
C ASP A 51 -12.76 12.77 -18.48
N LEU A 52 -12.71 13.49 -17.36
CA LEU A 52 -11.87 14.66 -17.19
C LEU A 52 -10.40 14.39 -17.50
N GLY A 53 -9.90 13.16 -17.22
CA GLY A 53 -8.54 12.76 -17.57
C GLY A 53 -8.25 12.79 -19.06
N LEU A 54 -9.19 12.40 -19.92
CA LEU A 54 -9.03 12.50 -21.37
C LEU A 54 -9.08 13.94 -21.87
N ILE A 55 -9.89 14.78 -21.27
CA ILE A 55 -9.93 16.23 -21.59
C ILE A 55 -8.56 16.86 -21.28
N PHE A 56 -8.02 16.61 -20.11
CA PHE A 56 -6.69 17.11 -19.71
C PHE A 56 -5.58 16.53 -20.60
N ALA A 57 -5.62 15.25 -20.94
CA ALA A 57 -4.65 14.64 -21.86
C ALA A 57 -4.74 15.29 -23.25
N GLY A 58 -5.93 15.58 -23.75
CA GLY A 58 -6.13 16.27 -25.02
C GLY A 58 -5.56 17.68 -25.01
N LEU A 59 -5.83 18.45 -23.96
CA LEU A 59 -5.28 19.79 -23.77
C LEU A 59 -3.76 19.80 -23.67
N PHE A 60 -3.20 18.83 -22.91
CA PHE A 60 -1.76 18.70 -22.75
C PHE A 60 -1.05 18.35 -24.04
N LEU A 61 -1.59 17.41 -24.82
CA LEU A 61 -1.03 16.99 -26.11
C LEU A 61 -1.36 17.92 -27.26
N GLY A 62 -2.20 18.95 -27.05
CA GLY A 62 -2.68 19.84 -28.11
C GLY A 62 -3.49 19.13 -29.18
N VAL A 63 -4.24 18.08 -28.82
CA VAL A 63 -5.04 17.27 -29.75
C VAL A 63 -6.46 17.05 -29.24
N ASN A 64 -7.41 16.95 -30.19
CA ASN A 64 -8.80 16.66 -29.87
C ASN A 64 -9.05 15.15 -29.81
N PHE A 65 -9.98 14.72 -28.95
CA PHE A 65 -10.42 13.33 -28.93
C PHE A 65 -11.56 13.11 -29.91
N LYS A 66 -11.65 11.87 -30.40
CA LYS A 66 -12.68 11.40 -31.31
C LYS A 66 -13.44 10.23 -30.72
N VAL A 67 -14.72 10.06 -31.06
CA VAL A 67 -15.45 8.85 -30.75
C VAL A 67 -15.25 7.84 -31.89
N VAL A 68 -14.81 6.65 -31.53
CA VAL A 68 -14.55 5.56 -32.49
C VAL A 68 -15.45 4.39 -32.13
N THR A 69 -16.24 3.91 -33.11
CA THR A 69 -17.06 2.69 -32.98
C THR A 69 -16.31 1.51 -33.60
N ARG A 70 -16.16 0.42 -32.84
CA ARG A 70 -15.54 -0.82 -33.34
C ARG A 70 -16.60 -1.75 -33.94
N ASN A 71 -16.15 -2.75 -34.70
CA ASN A 71 -17.01 -3.78 -35.33
C ASN A 71 -17.94 -4.52 -34.34
N THR A 72 -17.61 -4.45 -33.03
CA THR A 72 -18.43 -5.00 -31.93
C THR A 72 -19.57 -4.08 -31.48
N GLY A 73 -19.79 -2.93 -32.17
CA GLY A 73 -20.76 -1.90 -31.78
C GLY A 73 -20.35 -1.04 -30.57
N LYS A 74 -19.27 -1.37 -29.89
CA LYS A 74 -18.80 -0.61 -28.71
C LYS A 74 -18.12 0.69 -29.11
N GLN A 75 -18.49 1.77 -28.45
CA GLN A 75 -17.90 3.09 -28.64
C GLN A 75 -16.76 3.36 -27.68
N TYR A 76 -15.73 4.05 -28.18
CA TYR A 76 -14.54 4.43 -27.42
C TYR A 76 -14.23 5.90 -27.68
N PHE A 77 -13.78 6.60 -26.64
CA PHE A 77 -13.07 7.87 -26.82
C PHE A 77 -11.64 7.56 -27.25
N SER A 78 -11.19 8.16 -28.33
CA SER A 78 -9.83 8.02 -28.86
C SER A 78 -9.13 9.36 -28.89
N LEU A 79 -7.95 9.43 -28.28
CA LEU A 79 -7.06 10.57 -28.32
C LEU A 79 -5.79 10.16 -29.09
N GLN A 80 -5.37 10.92 -30.08
CA GLN A 80 -4.25 10.57 -30.96
C GLN A 80 -3.32 11.76 -31.18
N ALA A 81 -2.07 11.60 -30.77
CA ALA A 81 -0.98 12.50 -31.11
C ALA A 81 -0.39 12.08 -32.48
N LYS A 82 -0.39 12.99 -33.46
CA LYS A 82 0.01 12.70 -34.85
C LYS A 82 0.97 13.71 -35.45
N ASN A 83 1.20 14.83 -34.79
CA ASN A 83 2.04 15.91 -35.28
C ASN A 83 3.35 16.01 -34.49
N ARG A 84 4.36 16.69 -35.07
CA ARG A 84 5.71 16.81 -34.47
C ARG A 84 5.69 17.45 -33.09
N SER A 85 4.85 18.44 -32.84
CA SER A 85 4.73 19.08 -31.52
C SER A 85 4.19 18.13 -30.46
N SER A 86 3.13 17.39 -30.78
CA SER A 86 2.57 16.36 -29.90
C SER A 86 3.56 15.22 -29.63
N PHE A 87 4.35 14.80 -30.63
CA PHE A 87 5.40 13.79 -30.43
C PHE A 87 6.46 14.25 -29.45
N SER A 88 6.93 15.48 -29.57
CA SER A 88 7.91 16.05 -28.63
C SER A 88 7.38 16.10 -27.21
N ILE A 89 6.08 16.40 -27.02
CA ILE A 89 5.45 16.38 -25.70
C ILE A 89 5.40 14.97 -25.14
N VAL A 90 4.98 13.96 -25.95
CA VAL A 90 4.92 12.55 -25.55
C VAL A 90 6.32 12.02 -25.19
N LEU A 91 7.34 12.31 -25.99
CA LEU A 91 8.72 11.93 -25.73
C LEU A 91 9.23 12.53 -24.42
N ASN A 92 9.08 13.83 -24.24
CA ASN A 92 9.53 14.51 -23.01
C ASN A 92 8.82 13.96 -21.77
N TYR A 93 7.53 13.66 -21.89
CA TYR A 93 6.76 13.08 -20.80
C TYR A 93 7.27 11.70 -20.40
N PHE A 94 7.36 10.74 -21.34
CA PHE A 94 7.80 9.38 -21.03
C PHE A 94 9.28 9.24 -20.73
N ASN A 95 10.12 10.16 -21.20
CA ASN A 95 11.51 10.26 -20.77
C ASN A 95 11.64 10.79 -19.34
N THR A 96 10.71 11.63 -18.90
CA THR A 96 10.66 12.13 -17.52
C THR A 96 10.00 11.12 -16.58
N TYR A 97 8.93 10.46 -17.05
CA TYR A 97 8.11 9.50 -16.31
C TYR A 97 8.03 8.18 -17.07
N PRO A 98 9.04 7.30 -16.96
CA PRO A 98 9.11 6.08 -17.76
C PRO A 98 8.00 5.08 -17.47
N LEU A 99 7.62 4.32 -18.49
CA LEU A 99 6.66 3.22 -18.38
C LEU A 99 7.31 2.01 -17.67
N PHE A 100 6.52 1.26 -16.89
CA PHE A 100 6.99 0.10 -16.10
C PHE A 100 6.38 -1.24 -16.56
N SER A 101 5.96 -1.35 -17.82
CA SER A 101 5.43 -2.58 -18.41
C SER A 101 6.18 -2.89 -19.72
N SER A 102 5.82 -4.00 -20.40
CA SER A 102 6.35 -4.31 -21.75
C SER A 102 6.20 -3.15 -22.73
N LYS A 103 5.26 -2.24 -22.50
CA LYS A 103 5.09 -1.01 -23.30
C LYS A 103 6.25 -0.03 -23.20
N TYR A 104 7.15 -0.18 -22.21
CA TYR A 104 8.38 0.59 -22.16
C TYR A 104 9.29 0.24 -23.35
N LEU A 105 9.38 -1.02 -23.71
CA LEU A 105 10.16 -1.47 -24.88
C LEU A 105 9.52 -0.97 -26.18
N ASP A 106 8.19 -1.02 -26.29
CA ASP A 106 7.46 -0.47 -27.42
C ASP A 106 7.67 1.06 -27.52
N PHE A 107 7.70 1.75 -26.37
CA PHE A 107 8.01 3.17 -26.33
C PHE A 107 9.44 3.48 -26.79
N GLN A 108 10.43 2.68 -26.37
CA GLN A 108 11.82 2.88 -26.79
C GLN A 108 11.99 2.76 -28.31
N ASP A 109 11.34 1.78 -28.94
CA ASP A 109 11.39 1.60 -30.37
C ASP A 109 10.61 2.70 -31.11
N TRP A 110 9.44 3.08 -30.59
CA TRP A 110 8.68 4.23 -31.07
C TRP A 110 9.48 5.54 -30.94
N GLU A 111 10.22 5.74 -29.84
CA GLU A 111 11.11 6.89 -29.62
C GLU A 111 12.19 6.99 -30.69
N LYS A 112 12.85 5.86 -31.07
CA LYS A 112 13.84 5.83 -32.14
C LYS A 112 13.25 6.34 -33.47
N VAL A 113 12.08 5.81 -33.83
CA VAL A 113 11.41 6.21 -35.09
C VAL A 113 10.98 7.67 -35.05
N VAL A 114 10.41 8.14 -33.92
CA VAL A 114 10.01 9.54 -33.80
C VAL A 114 11.17 10.49 -33.86
N ASN A 115 12.35 10.13 -33.30
CA ASN A 115 13.55 10.95 -33.39
C ASN A 115 14.06 11.06 -34.84
N LEU A 116 14.00 9.99 -35.62
CA LEU A 116 14.32 10.06 -37.06
C LEU A 116 13.41 11.06 -37.79
N ILE A 117 12.10 11.01 -37.53
CA ILE A 117 11.10 11.94 -38.10
C ILE A 117 11.33 13.38 -37.64
N LEU A 118 11.62 13.62 -36.37
CA LEU A 118 11.87 14.96 -35.85
C LEU A 118 13.15 15.58 -36.44
N HIS A 119 14.17 14.77 -36.68
CA HIS A 119 15.45 15.20 -37.25
C HIS A 119 15.51 15.13 -38.79
N GLN A 120 14.40 14.77 -39.44
CA GLN A 120 14.29 14.66 -40.91
C GLN A 120 15.30 13.69 -41.52
N THR A 121 15.57 12.57 -40.85
CA THR A 121 16.47 11.51 -41.30
C THR A 121 15.72 10.20 -41.61
N ASP A 122 14.41 10.26 -41.76
CA ASP A 122 13.53 9.12 -41.99
C ASP A 122 13.64 8.54 -43.39
N GLU A 123 13.88 9.35 -44.45
CA GLU A 123 13.99 8.89 -45.82
C GLU A 123 15.18 7.94 -46.07
N GLY A 124 16.30 8.10 -45.35
CA GLY A 124 17.48 7.23 -45.43
C GLY A 124 17.44 5.98 -44.53
N ASN A 125 16.40 5.81 -43.73
CA ASN A 125 16.31 4.75 -42.71
C ASN A 125 15.01 3.92 -42.83
N SER A 126 14.47 3.75 -44.03
CA SER A 126 13.20 3.03 -44.31
C SER A 126 13.23 1.61 -43.75
N ASP A 127 14.30 0.87 -43.90
CA ASP A 127 14.44 -0.53 -43.48
C ASP A 127 14.46 -0.65 -41.95
N LEU A 128 15.17 0.24 -41.28
CA LEU A 128 15.14 0.31 -39.80
C LEU A 128 13.75 0.66 -39.27
N ILE A 129 13.03 1.54 -39.94
CA ILE A 129 11.68 1.93 -39.57
C ILE A 129 10.72 0.75 -39.74
N GLU A 130 10.83 -0.06 -40.79
CA GLU A 130 9.99 -1.25 -41.01
C GLU A 130 10.32 -2.36 -40.00
N GLU A 131 11.59 -2.58 -39.65
CA GLU A 131 12.01 -3.52 -38.60
C GLU A 131 11.42 -3.15 -37.23
N LEU A 132 11.62 -1.91 -36.78
CA LEU A 132 11.12 -1.41 -35.52
C LEU A 132 9.58 -1.43 -35.46
N LYS A 133 8.91 -1.19 -36.57
CA LYS A 133 7.45 -1.27 -36.69
C LYS A 133 6.95 -2.73 -36.54
N GLY A 134 7.67 -3.70 -37.07
CA GLY A 134 7.41 -5.13 -36.89
C GLY A 134 7.46 -5.51 -35.40
N GLU A 135 8.47 -5.07 -34.67
CA GLU A 135 8.63 -5.30 -33.23
C GLU A 135 7.49 -4.70 -32.38
N ILE A 136 7.04 -3.50 -32.73
CA ILE A 136 5.98 -2.79 -31.99
C ILE A 136 4.59 -3.45 -32.15
N ILE A 137 4.27 -4.04 -33.35
CA ILE A 137 2.92 -4.48 -33.74
C ILE A 137 2.52 -5.91 -33.25
N ASN A 138 2.83 -6.35 -32.10
CA ASN A 138 2.53 -7.66 -31.51
C ASN A 138 3.49 -8.81 -31.85
N ASN A 139 4.63 -8.52 -32.46
CA ASN A 139 5.57 -9.54 -32.89
C ASN A 139 6.82 -9.62 -31.97
N ARG A 140 6.85 -8.84 -30.88
CA ARG A 140 7.97 -8.88 -29.95
C ARG A 140 8.08 -10.26 -29.31
N SER A 141 9.08 -11.01 -29.74
CA SER A 141 9.43 -12.34 -29.22
C SER A 141 10.52 -12.27 -28.13
N ILE A 142 11.32 -11.22 -28.14
CA ILE A 142 12.46 -11.04 -27.23
C ILE A 142 12.24 -9.81 -26.34
N TYR A 143 12.28 -10.02 -25.02
CA TYR A 143 12.13 -8.98 -24.02
C TYR A 143 13.47 -8.75 -23.32
N ASN A 144 14.23 -7.74 -23.75
CA ASN A 144 15.48 -7.36 -23.12
C ASN A 144 15.22 -6.27 -22.06
N TRP A 145 15.31 -6.64 -20.80
CA TRP A 145 15.09 -5.76 -19.66
C TRP A 145 16.36 -5.09 -19.11
N SER A 146 17.53 -5.28 -19.75
CA SER A 146 18.81 -4.75 -19.28
C SER A 146 18.85 -3.21 -19.22
N SER A 147 18.18 -2.54 -20.14
CA SER A 147 18.03 -1.08 -20.14
C SER A 147 17.09 -0.59 -19.04
N PHE A 148 16.09 -1.41 -18.68
CA PHE A 148 15.13 -1.11 -17.62
C PHE A 148 15.80 -1.10 -16.23
N ASP A 149 16.70 -2.02 -15.95
CA ASP A 149 17.45 -2.07 -14.68
C ASP A 149 18.34 -0.84 -14.46
N ARG A 150 18.93 -0.29 -15.51
CA ARG A 150 19.71 0.95 -15.44
C ARG A 150 18.86 2.19 -15.19
N PHE A 151 17.64 2.25 -15.72
CA PHE A 151 16.72 3.37 -15.55
C PHE A 151 15.87 3.26 -14.29
N GLY A 152 15.44 2.04 -13.93
CA GLY A 152 14.56 1.79 -12.79
C GLY A 152 15.16 2.23 -11.45
N LYS A 153 16.44 1.92 -11.20
CA LYS A 153 17.10 2.27 -9.93
C LYS A 153 17.52 3.73 -9.81
N LYS A 154 17.94 4.39 -10.90
CA LYS A 154 18.46 5.77 -10.83
C LYS A 154 17.44 6.86 -11.16
N LYS A 155 16.59 6.70 -12.19
CA LYS A 155 15.64 7.75 -12.60
C LYS A 155 14.33 7.76 -11.80
N VAL A 156 13.83 6.61 -11.36
CA VAL A 156 12.70 6.57 -10.42
C VAL A 156 13.11 7.25 -9.12
N LEU A 157 14.32 6.96 -8.59
CA LEU A 157 14.84 7.65 -7.42
C LEU A 157 15.11 9.15 -7.65
N LEU A 158 15.58 9.56 -8.84
CA LEU A 158 15.83 10.97 -9.18
C LEU A 158 14.52 11.73 -9.49
N GLY A 159 13.55 11.12 -10.16
CA GLY A 159 12.22 11.70 -10.37
C GLY A 159 11.47 11.90 -9.07
N PHE A 160 11.51 10.91 -8.18
CA PHE A 160 11.00 11.04 -6.82
C PHE A 160 11.78 12.09 -6.01
N LYS A 161 13.11 12.11 -6.05
CA LYS A 161 13.92 13.15 -5.39
C LYS A 161 13.62 14.55 -5.91
N LYS A 162 13.45 14.75 -7.22
CA LYS A 162 13.16 16.07 -7.81
C LYS A 162 11.75 16.55 -7.50
N TYR A 163 10.77 15.65 -7.45
CA TYR A 163 9.39 15.96 -7.05
C TYR A 163 9.30 16.37 -5.57
N PHE A 164 10.04 15.68 -4.68
CA PHE A 164 10.10 16.02 -3.25
C PHE A 164 11.03 17.21 -2.97
N SER A 165 12.04 17.49 -3.80
CA SER A 165 12.94 18.63 -3.64
C SER A 165 12.31 19.95 -4.09
N SER A 166 11.44 19.96 -5.11
CA SER A 166 10.78 21.17 -5.59
C SER A 166 9.64 21.67 -4.71
N ASN A 167 9.12 20.85 -3.81
CA ASN A 167 8.07 21.22 -2.84
C ASN A 167 8.61 21.55 -1.44
N ASN A 168 9.93 21.58 -1.24
CA ASN A 168 10.56 21.85 0.06
C ASN A 168 11.19 23.24 0.18
N ASN A 169 10.72 24.23 -0.55
CA ASN A 169 11.11 25.63 -0.28
C ASN A 169 10.16 26.30 0.70
N SER A 170 10.13 25.82 1.92
CA SER A 170 9.95 26.56 3.19
C SER A 170 9.76 25.57 4.33
N TRP A 171 10.84 25.24 5.00
CA TRP A 171 10.98 24.90 6.42
C TRP A 171 12.36 24.29 6.62
N GLY A 172 13.14 24.97 7.46
CA GLY A 172 14.55 24.71 7.72
C GLY A 172 14.87 23.26 8.12
N GLY A 173 16.07 22.87 7.75
CA GLY A 173 16.64 21.53 7.86
C GLY A 173 16.51 20.84 9.20
N VAL A 174 16.29 19.53 9.10
CA VAL A 174 16.82 18.45 9.93
C VAL A 174 16.39 17.15 9.24
N THR A 175 17.29 16.20 9.13
CA THR A 175 17.14 14.83 8.63
C THR A 175 15.98 14.08 9.32
N ARG A 176 14.79 14.10 8.73
CA ARG A 176 13.53 13.60 9.32
C ARG A 176 13.02 12.31 8.66
N ARG A 177 13.87 11.31 8.40
CA ARG A 177 13.42 10.05 7.76
C ARG A 177 13.18 8.87 8.71
N GLU A 178 13.68 8.92 9.95
CA GLU A 178 13.64 7.79 10.88
C GLU A 178 12.47 7.88 11.87
N GLY A 179 12.15 9.03 12.41
CA GLY A 179 11.06 9.20 13.37
C GLY A 179 9.63 8.96 12.85
N HIS A 180 9.41 8.91 11.52
CA HIS A 180 8.10 8.60 10.95
C HIS A 180 7.70 7.12 11.05
N LYS A 181 8.66 6.20 11.15
CA LYS A 181 8.38 4.76 11.21
C LYS A 181 7.75 4.38 12.54
N LEU A 182 8.32 4.84 13.66
CA LEU A 182 7.78 4.54 14.99
C LEU A 182 6.39 5.17 15.20
N LYS A 183 6.17 6.41 14.79
CA LYS A 183 4.92 7.15 15.00
C LYS A 183 3.72 6.42 14.41
N SER A 184 3.75 6.16 13.11
CA SER A 184 2.67 5.49 12.41
C SER A 184 2.53 4.03 12.87
N TYR A 185 3.64 3.32 13.11
CA TYR A 185 3.62 1.96 13.64
C TYR A 185 2.94 1.90 15.02
N LEU A 186 3.34 2.77 15.94
CA LEU A 186 2.77 2.84 17.30
C LEU A 186 1.27 3.20 17.24
N ALA A 187 0.88 4.11 16.33
CA ALA A 187 -0.52 4.45 16.11
C ALA A 187 -1.33 3.23 15.67
N GLY A 188 -0.87 2.48 14.64
CA GLY A 188 -1.56 1.28 14.18
C GLY A 188 -1.65 0.20 15.27
N LEU A 189 -0.57 -0.02 16.01
CA LEU A 189 -0.54 -0.97 17.12
C LEU A 189 -1.49 -0.57 18.27
N PHE A 190 -1.56 0.71 18.61
CA PHE A 190 -2.52 1.24 19.58
C PHE A 190 -3.95 1.07 19.10
N GLU A 191 -4.23 1.34 17.85
CA GLU A 191 -5.59 1.23 17.29
C GLU A 191 -6.11 -0.21 17.24
N GLY A 192 -5.25 -1.23 17.19
CA GLY A 192 -5.63 -2.62 17.41
C GLY A 192 -5.75 -2.94 18.90
N ASP A 193 -4.63 -3.12 19.60
CA ASP A 193 -4.55 -3.69 20.96
C ASP A 193 -4.43 -2.65 22.09
N GLY A 194 -4.45 -1.35 21.77
CA GLY A 194 -4.31 -0.28 22.76
C GLY A 194 -5.63 0.24 23.31
N HIS A 195 -5.54 0.90 24.47
CA HIS A 195 -6.61 1.69 25.06
C HIS A 195 -6.05 2.80 25.95
N ILE A 196 -6.84 3.87 26.15
CA ILE A 196 -6.56 4.92 27.12
C ILE A 196 -7.61 4.83 28.21
N TRP A 197 -7.14 4.60 29.43
CA TRP A 197 -8.00 4.66 30.60
C TRP A 197 -7.93 6.05 31.24
N ILE A 198 -9.08 6.64 31.51
CA ILE A 198 -9.20 7.92 32.23
C ILE A 198 -10.22 7.71 33.33
N GLN A 199 -9.90 8.19 34.52
CA GLN A 199 -10.77 8.12 35.69
C GLN A 199 -12.07 8.88 35.44
N LYS A 200 -13.20 8.27 35.84
CA LYS A 200 -14.52 8.93 35.79
C LYS A 200 -14.62 10.00 36.85
N SER A 201 -15.41 11.04 36.57
CA SER A 201 -15.73 12.10 37.54
C SER A 201 -16.43 11.50 38.76
N GLY A 202 -16.02 11.92 39.97
CA GLY A 202 -16.67 11.49 41.22
C GLY A 202 -15.92 10.40 42.02
N GLU A 203 -14.83 9.83 41.50
CA GLU A 203 -14.01 8.90 42.26
C GLU A 203 -13.06 9.64 43.24
N SER A 204 -12.96 9.14 44.50
CA SER A 204 -12.30 9.82 45.60
C SER A 204 -10.80 10.02 45.50
N LYS A 205 -10.11 9.21 44.72
CA LYS A 205 -8.64 9.32 44.50
C LYS A 205 -8.36 9.78 43.08
N ARG A 206 -7.58 10.85 42.93
CA ARG A 206 -7.14 11.33 41.61
C ARG A 206 -6.03 10.45 41.07
N HIS A 207 -6.28 9.78 39.98
CA HIS A 207 -5.28 9.00 39.22
C HIS A 207 -5.04 9.61 37.86
N ASN A 208 -3.77 9.65 37.45
CA ASN A 208 -3.43 10.03 36.08
C ASN A 208 -4.03 9.05 35.07
N PRO A 209 -4.36 9.52 33.87
CA PRO A 209 -4.68 8.65 32.74
C PRO A 209 -3.58 7.60 32.51
N ARG A 210 -3.98 6.51 31.87
CA ARG A 210 -3.07 5.43 31.50
C ARG A 210 -3.21 5.13 30.03
N PHE A 211 -2.15 5.31 29.26
CA PHE A 211 -2.02 4.73 27.94
C PHE A 211 -1.55 3.30 28.10
N CYS A 212 -2.27 2.35 27.50
CA CYS A 212 -1.99 0.93 27.63
C CYS A 212 -1.97 0.25 26.27
N ILE A 213 -1.01 -0.66 26.04
CA ILE A 213 -1.04 -1.63 24.93
C ILE A 213 -0.85 -3.01 25.53
N THR A 214 -1.76 -3.93 25.20
CA THR A 214 -1.73 -5.30 25.71
C THR A 214 -1.09 -6.24 24.72
N PHE A 215 -0.16 -7.05 25.16
CA PHE A 215 0.56 -8.03 24.36
C PHE A 215 0.37 -9.43 24.94
N HIS A 216 0.32 -10.44 24.09
CA HIS A 216 0.56 -11.81 24.53
C HIS A 216 2.00 -11.92 25.06
N MET A 217 2.25 -12.72 26.11
CA MET A 217 3.54 -12.84 26.80
C MET A 217 4.71 -13.11 25.85
N LYS A 218 4.51 -13.87 24.78
CA LYS A 218 5.55 -14.11 23.76
C LYS A 218 6.07 -12.83 23.09
N ASN A 219 5.30 -11.73 23.11
CA ASN A 219 5.67 -10.42 22.53
C ASN A 219 6.24 -9.47 23.57
N GLU A 220 6.62 -9.95 24.77
CA GLU A 220 7.29 -9.15 25.80
C GLU A 220 8.52 -8.39 25.26
N PRO A 221 9.38 -8.96 24.38
CA PRO A 221 10.53 -8.23 23.84
C PRO A 221 10.12 -6.95 23.06
N LEU A 222 9.03 -7.01 22.30
CA LEU A 222 8.48 -5.82 21.62
C LEU A 222 7.98 -4.80 22.65
N ALA A 223 7.25 -5.23 23.67
CA ALA A 223 6.77 -4.33 24.73
C ALA A 223 7.93 -3.62 25.45
N LYS A 224 9.03 -4.33 25.75
CA LYS A 224 10.27 -3.76 26.32
C LYS A 224 10.93 -2.77 25.38
N LYS A 225 11.03 -3.10 24.08
CA LYS A 225 11.61 -2.19 23.07
C LYS A 225 10.81 -0.89 22.94
N LEU A 226 9.48 -0.98 22.94
CA LEU A 226 8.61 0.20 22.91
C LEU A 226 8.72 1.02 24.20
N LEU A 227 8.85 0.37 25.37
CA LEU A 227 9.11 1.07 26.64
C LEU A 227 10.44 1.86 26.59
N GLU A 228 11.49 1.26 26.05
CA GLU A 228 12.79 1.92 25.84
C GLU A 228 12.64 3.15 24.93
N LEU A 229 12.00 3.01 23.77
CA LEU A 229 11.82 4.08 22.78
C LEU A 229 10.94 5.23 23.31
N VAL A 230 9.86 4.91 24.02
CA VAL A 230 9.03 5.92 24.70
C VAL A 230 9.80 6.57 25.86
N GLY A 231 10.69 5.82 26.50
CA GLY A 231 11.51 6.29 27.63
C GLY A 231 10.70 6.68 28.87
N SER A 232 9.48 6.12 29.02
CA SER A 232 8.61 6.38 30.16
C SER A 232 7.53 5.31 30.27
N GLY A 233 7.24 4.82 31.47
CA GLY A 233 6.23 3.81 31.71
C GLY A 233 6.80 2.57 32.40
N PHE A 234 6.06 1.48 32.36
CA PHE A 234 6.46 0.17 32.89
C PHE A 234 5.67 -0.96 32.22
N ILE A 235 6.16 -2.19 32.35
CA ILE A 235 5.47 -3.40 31.92
C ILE A 235 4.74 -4.02 33.11
N ARG A 236 3.43 -4.20 33.01
CA ARG A 236 2.62 -4.93 33.97
C ARG A 236 2.32 -6.33 33.43
N TYR A 237 2.65 -7.35 34.22
CA TYR A 237 2.43 -8.75 33.86
C TYR A 237 1.06 -9.24 34.34
N LYS A 238 0.36 -9.96 33.49
CA LYS A 238 -0.88 -10.68 33.77
C LYS A 238 -0.64 -12.17 33.47
N LEU A 239 -0.05 -12.87 34.43
CA LEU A 239 0.41 -14.25 34.22
C LEU A 239 -0.74 -15.21 33.91
N GLN A 240 -1.90 -15.05 34.57
CA GLN A 240 -3.08 -15.87 34.32
C GLN A 240 -3.58 -15.75 32.88
N ASP A 241 -3.53 -14.55 32.30
CA ASP A 241 -3.95 -14.26 30.93
C ASP A 241 -2.85 -14.53 29.89
N LYS A 242 -1.66 -14.96 30.34
CA LYS A 242 -0.44 -15.06 29.50
C LYS A 242 -0.19 -13.76 28.71
N ALA A 243 -0.35 -12.61 29.38
CA ALA A 243 -0.26 -11.29 28.79
C ALA A 243 0.68 -10.38 29.57
N CYS A 244 1.25 -9.40 28.85
CA CYS A 244 1.93 -8.26 29.45
C CYS A 244 1.35 -6.96 28.84
N VAL A 245 1.37 -5.90 29.64
CA VAL A 245 0.77 -4.62 29.27
C VAL A 245 1.82 -3.53 29.43
N LEU A 246 2.14 -2.84 28.33
CA LEU A 246 2.90 -1.59 28.39
C LEU A 246 1.98 -0.50 28.95
N VAL A 247 2.36 0.13 30.05
CA VAL A 247 1.58 1.16 30.73
C VAL A 247 2.40 2.44 30.81
N VAL A 248 1.88 3.53 30.30
CA VAL A 248 2.43 4.89 30.45
C VAL A 248 1.41 5.74 31.21
N SER A 249 1.80 6.28 32.39
CA SER A 249 0.92 7.04 33.27
C SER A 249 1.54 8.33 33.82
N SER A 250 2.85 8.54 33.62
CA SER A 250 3.48 9.82 33.96
C SER A 250 3.08 10.91 32.98
N VAL A 251 2.88 12.13 33.45
CA VAL A 251 2.51 13.27 32.58
C VAL A 251 3.51 13.49 31.43
N VAL A 252 4.80 13.36 31.73
CA VAL A 252 5.87 13.47 30.73
C VAL A 252 5.73 12.37 29.67
N GLY A 253 5.47 11.14 30.10
CA GLY A 253 5.27 10.01 29.20
C GLY A 253 4.00 10.16 28.36
N LEU A 254 2.89 10.61 28.97
CA LEU A 254 1.64 10.84 28.24
C LEU A 254 1.79 11.94 27.18
N LYS A 255 2.53 13.04 27.48
CA LYS A 255 2.87 14.07 26.50
C LYS A 255 3.70 13.49 25.33
N LYS A 256 4.67 12.62 25.62
CA LYS A 256 5.45 11.92 24.57
C LYS A 256 4.55 11.03 23.70
N ILE A 257 3.66 10.24 24.31
CA ILE A 257 2.70 9.41 23.55
C ILE A 257 1.84 10.28 22.64
N VAL A 258 1.26 11.37 23.16
CA VAL A 258 0.47 12.29 22.35
C VAL A 258 1.28 12.84 21.17
N ASN A 259 2.53 13.28 21.39
CA ASN A 259 3.41 13.76 20.31
C ASN A 259 3.73 12.68 19.26
N LEU A 260 3.74 11.40 19.65
CA LEU A 260 4.01 10.31 18.72
C LEU A 260 2.80 9.98 17.85
N ILE A 261 1.57 9.95 18.43
CA ILE A 261 0.42 9.38 17.72
C ILE A 261 -0.64 10.41 17.30
N ASN A 262 -0.56 11.67 17.74
CA ASN A 262 -1.51 12.72 17.33
C ASN A 262 -1.32 13.05 15.86
N GLY A 263 -2.39 12.88 15.05
CA GLY A 263 -2.37 12.99 13.60
C GLY A 263 -1.89 11.74 12.84
N GLU A 264 -1.63 10.63 13.55
CA GLU A 264 -1.24 9.35 12.94
C GLU A 264 -2.38 8.30 12.97
N LEU A 265 -3.43 8.54 13.76
CA LEU A 265 -4.56 7.62 13.94
C LEU A 265 -5.50 7.63 12.73
N ARG A 266 -6.10 6.47 12.45
CA ARG A 266 -6.98 6.24 11.29
C ARG A 266 -8.36 5.68 11.67
N THR A 267 -8.60 5.38 12.95
CA THR A 267 -9.83 4.73 13.43
C THR A 267 -10.59 5.59 14.45
N PRO A 268 -11.83 5.23 14.82
CA PRO A 268 -12.58 5.90 15.88
C PRO A 268 -11.90 5.94 17.26
N LYS A 269 -10.86 5.13 17.50
CA LYS A 269 -10.05 5.23 18.73
C LYS A 269 -9.38 6.60 18.93
N ILE A 270 -9.37 7.46 17.92
CA ILE A 270 -8.91 8.85 18.02
C ILE A 270 -9.63 9.62 19.14
N HIS A 271 -10.89 9.29 19.43
CA HIS A 271 -11.65 9.94 20.52
C HIS A 271 -11.06 9.67 21.91
N GLN A 272 -10.44 8.49 22.12
CA GLN A 272 -9.70 8.21 23.33
C GLN A 272 -8.47 9.11 23.47
N LEU A 273 -7.76 9.36 22.37
CA LEU A 273 -6.64 10.30 22.33
C LEU A 273 -7.11 11.73 22.61
N TYR A 274 -8.21 12.15 22.01
CA TYR A 274 -8.80 13.48 22.25
C TYR A 274 -9.15 13.70 23.71
N THR A 275 -9.73 12.69 24.37
CA THR A 275 -10.04 12.75 25.80
C THR A 275 -8.76 12.88 26.65
N LEU A 276 -7.67 12.22 26.26
CA LEU A 276 -6.35 12.38 26.90
C LEU A 276 -5.79 13.79 26.69
N ILE A 277 -5.88 14.34 25.47
CA ILE A 277 -5.44 15.71 25.17
C ILE A 277 -6.22 16.72 26.00
N ASP A 278 -7.56 16.58 26.09
CA ASP A 278 -8.40 17.47 26.94
C ASP A 278 -7.95 17.40 28.40
N TRP A 279 -7.69 16.20 28.90
CA TRP A 279 -7.21 16.02 30.27
C TRP A 279 -5.85 16.72 30.49
N LEU A 280 -4.90 16.58 29.56
CA LEU A 280 -3.59 17.25 29.62
C LEU A 280 -3.71 18.77 29.57
N ASN A 281 -4.54 19.29 28.65
CA ASN A 281 -4.74 20.72 28.49
C ASN A 281 -5.38 21.33 29.74
N LYS A 282 -6.39 20.64 30.32
CA LYS A 282 -7.09 21.11 31.52
C LYS A 282 -6.24 21.07 32.78
N ASN A 283 -5.47 19.98 32.99
CA ASN A 283 -4.82 19.72 34.28
C ASN A 283 -3.32 20.11 34.31
N HIS A 284 -2.70 20.32 33.15
CA HIS A 284 -1.26 20.56 33.05
C HIS A 284 -0.92 21.76 32.16
N SER A 285 -1.90 22.67 31.95
CA SER A 285 -1.73 23.91 31.19
C SER A 285 -1.02 23.73 29.86
N THR A 286 -1.29 22.62 29.16
CA THR A 286 -0.77 22.40 27.82
C THR A 286 -1.75 22.97 26.80
N ASN A 287 -1.25 23.35 25.63
CA ASN A 287 -2.09 23.81 24.51
C ASN A 287 -1.88 22.86 23.31
N ILE A 288 -2.21 21.59 23.51
CA ILE A 288 -2.05 20.57 22.46
C ILE A 288 -3.27 20.60 21.56
N THR A 289 -3.06 20.86 20.28
CA THR A 289 -4.12 20.83 19.26
C THR A 289 -4.48 19.40 18.91
N LYS A 290 -5.77 19.07 18.84
CA LYS A 290 -6.29 17.80 18.34
C LYS A 290 -6.15 17.77 16.81
N LEU A 291 -5.36 16.86 16.28
CA LEU A 291 -5.22 16.65 14.85
C LEU A 291 -6.24 15.61 14.37
N SER A 292 -6.79 15.79 13.16
CA SER A 292 -7.80 14.92 12.57
C SER A 292 -7.24 13.52 12.22
N ILE A 293 -8.14 12.62 11.87
CA ILE A 293 -7.83 11.29 11.32
C ILE A 293 -6.89 11.44 10.10
N LYS A 294 -5.87 10.59 10.06
CA LYS A 294 -4.90 10.54 8.97
C LYS A 294 -5.49 9.86 7.73
N ASN A 295 -5.56 10.62 6.63
CA ASN A 295 -6.11 10.14 5.36
C ASN A 295 -5.04 9.88 4.27
N SER A 296 -3.75 9.89 4.64
CA SER A 296 -2.68 9.57 3.68
C SER A 296 -2.76 8.11 3.21
N PRO A 297 -2.34 7.81 1.97
CA PRO A 297 -2.31 6.43 1.47
C PRO A 297 -1.52 5.48 2.36
N LEU A 298 -2.02 4.25 2.56
CA LEU A 298 -1.42 3.24 3.44
C LEU A 298 0.02 2.85 3.05
N TYR A 299 0.36 2.90 1.77
CA TYR A 299 1.70 2.58 1.27
C TYR A 299 2.79 3.61 1.63
N GLN A 300 2.42 4.72 2.27
CA GLN A 300 3.37 5.80 2.62
C GLN A 300 3.99 5.63 4.00
N ASP A 301 3.36 4.88 4.90
CA ASP A 301 3.80 4.76 6.28
C ASP A 301 3.64 3.34 6.85
N SER A 302 4.13 3.13 8.07
CA SER A 302 4.13 1.84 8.77
C SER A 302 2.86 1.55 9.59
N TRP A 303 1.80 2.34 9.42
CA TRP A 303 0.58 2.19 10.23
C TRP A 303 -0.05 0.79 10.09
N LEU A 304 -0.17 0.28 8.84
CA LEU A 304 -0.76 -1.04 8.61
C LEU A 304 0.11 -2.17 9.19
N SER A 305 1.43 -1.97 9.35
CA SER A 305 2.28 -2.94 10.06
C SER A 305 1.93 -3.03 11.53
N GLY A 306 1.79 -1.90 12.22
CA GLY A 306 1.36 -1.87 13.61
C GLY A 306 -0.04 -2.44 13.79
N PHE A 307 -0.98 -2.10 12.91
CA PHE A 307 -2.35 -2.62 12.93
C PHE A 307 -2.41 -4.13 12.62
N THR A 308 -1.53 -4.63 11.74
CA THR A 308 -1.41 -6.07 11.46
C THR A 308 -0.76 -6.81 12.63
N ASP A 309 0.21 -6.22 13.30
CA ASP A 309 0.84 -6.82 14.49
C ASP A 309 -0.18 -7.00 15.63
N SER A 310 -1.20 -6.17 15.72
CA SER A 310 -2.34 -6.38 16.63
C SER A 310 -3.38 -7.34 16.04
N ASP A 311 -4.10 -6.97 15.01
CA ASP A 311 -5.33 -7.65 14.54
C ASP A 311 -5.16 -8.54 13.31
N GLY A 312 -3.96 -8.58 12.71
CA GLY A 312 -3.68 -9.39 11.54
C GLY A 312 -3.26 -10.84 11.84
N SER A 313 -3.45 -11.72 10.88
CA SER A 313 -2.96 -13.10 10.95
C SER A 313 -2.55 -13.64 9.59
N PHE A 314 -1.40 -14.33 9.54
CA PHE A 314 -0.92 -15.04 8.35
C PHE A 314 -1.31 -16.51 8.44
N SER A 315 -1.83 -17.07 7.36
CA SER A 315 -2.21 -18.48 7.32
C SER A 315 -1.92 -19.12 5.97
N ILE A 316 -1.62 -20.41 6.01
CA ILE A 316 -1.52 -21.27 4.83
C ILE A 316 -2.70 -22.24 4.91
N VAL A 317 -3.58 -22.18 3.92
CA VAL A 317 -4.83 -22.93 3.87
C VAL A 317 -4.72 -24.03 2.82
N TYR A 318 -5.07 -25.24 3.21
CA TYR A 318 -5.35 -26.33 2.28
C TYR A 318 -6.85 -26.48 2.13
N THR A 319 -7.36 -26.35 0.92
CA THR A 319 -8.77 -26.70 0.67
C THR A 319 -8.94 -28.22 0.73
N LYS A 320 -10.11 -28.66 1.19
CA LYS A 320 -10.49 -30.08 1.10
C LYS A 320 -10.53 -30.48 -0.38
N LEU A 321 -10.21 -31.75 -0.66
CA LEU A 321 -10.49 -32.32 -1.97
C LEU A 321 -12.02 -32.42 -2.09
N GLU A 322 -12.60 -31.66 -3.02
CA GLU A 322 -13.97 -31.89 -3.45
C GLU A 322 -14.01 -33.14 -4.34
N ASN A 323 -15.14 -33.84 -4.38
CA ASN A 323 -15.31 -35.01 -5.20
C ASN A 323 -14.93 -34.75 -6.66
N GLY A 324 -13.88 -35.43 -7.15
CA GLY A 324 -13.35 -35.24 -8.51
C GLY A 324 -12.10 -34.35 -8.62
N ALA A 325 -11.70 -33.63 -7.58
CA ALA A 325 -10.50 -32.82 -7.63
C ALA A 325 -9.22 -33.62 -7.44
N LYS A 326 -8.31 -33.54 -8.41
CA LYS A 326 -7.03 -34.26 -8.39
C LYS A 326 -5.98 -33.72 -7.41
N LYS A 327 -6.14 -32.43 -6.96
CA LYS A 327 -5.16 -31.76 -6.10
C LYS A 327 -5.85 -30.82 -5.08
N ARG A 328 -5.31 -30.77 -3.85
CA ARG A 328 -5.69 -29.78 -2.85
C ARG A 328 -5.20 -28.39 -3.27
N LYS A 329 -6.05 -27.40 -3.19
CA LYS A 329 -5.64 -26.00 -3.41
C LYS A 329 -4.84 -25.50 -2.20
N ILE A 330 -3.60 -25.07 -2.43
CA ILE A 330 -2.75 -24.38 -1.45
C ILE A 330 -2.94 -22.89 -1.65
N ALA A 331 -3.26 -22.17 -0.58
CA ALA A 331 -3.44 -20.71 -0.60
C ALA A 331 -2.80 -20.06 0.63
N CYS A 332 -2.06 -18.99 0.41
CA CYS A 332 -1.59 -18.09 1.44
C CYS A 332 -2.61 -16.99 1.67
N ARG A 333 -2.80 -16.58 2.92
CA ARG A 333 -3.79 -15.58 3.28
C ARG A 333 -3.29 -14.67 4.40
N LEU A 334 -3.43 -13.36 4.22
CA LEU A 334 -3.45 -12.37 5.30
C LEU A 334 -4.91 -12.10 5.64
N ARG A 335 -5.29 -12.23 6.92
CA ARG A 335 -6.61 -11.89 7.43
C ARG A 335 -6.50 -10.81 8.49
N ILE A 336 -7.36 -9.81 8.41
CA ILE A 336 -7.58 -8.81 9.46
C ILE A 336 -9.05 -8.85 9.83
N GLU A 337 -9.35 -8.83 11.13
CA GLU A 337 -10.72 -8.83 11.64
C GLU A 337 -10.86 -7.78 12.74
N GLN A 338 -11.88 -6.94 12.66
CA GLN A 338 -12.17 -5.89 13.63
C GLN A 338 -13.67 -5.79 13.88
N ARG A 339 -14.06 -5.31 15.06
CA ARG A 339 -15.47 -5.03 15.38
C ARG A 339 -16.08 -4.07 14.36
N ILE A 340 -17.40 -4.15 14.14
CA ILE A 340 -18.12 -3.26 13.22
C ILE A 340 -18.04 -1.81 13.71
N SER A 341 -18.14 -1.58 15.03
CA SER A 341 -18.14 -0.25 15.62
C SER A 341 -17.33 -0.19 16.91
N ASP A 342 -16.86 1.01 17.23
CA ASP A 342 -16.24 1.32 18.50
C ASP A 342 -17.25 1.14 19.64
N PRO A 343 -16.91 0.45 20.73
CA PRO A 343 -17.84 0.16 21.80
C PRO A 343 -18.29 1.41 22.58
N ILE A 344 -17.50 2.49 22.55
CA ILE A 344 -17.76 3.73 23.28
C ILE A 344 -18.50 4.73 22.39
N THR A 345 -17.92 5.08 21.26
CA THR A 345 -18.44 6.13 20.34
C THR A 345 -19.52 5.63 19.40
N LYS A 346 -19.62 4.31 19.20
CA LYS A 346 -20.50 3.66 18.21
C LYS A 346 -20.16 3.98 16.75
N GLU A 347 -19.09 4.71 16.50
CA GLU A 347 -18.61 4.99 15.15
C GLU A 347 -18.12 3.71 14.45
N SER A 348 -18.37 3.63 13.15
CA SER A 348 -18.04 2.45 12.34
C SER A 348 -16.54 2.36 12.02
N TYR A 349 -15.99 1.15 12.06
CA TYR A 349 -14.66 0.83 11.54
C TYR A 349 -14.66 0.58 10.01
N GLU A 350 -15.82 0.62 9.36
CA GLU A 350 -15.95 0.34 7.92
C GLU A 350 -15.05 1.21 7.04
N PRO A 351 -14.95 2.54 7.24
CA PRO A 351 -14.15 3.39 6.35
C PRO A 351 -12.67 2.98 6.30
N VAL A 352 -12.06 2.72 7.46
CA VAL A 352 -10.64 2.31 7.52
C VAL A 352 -10.43 0.91 6.98
N LEU A 353 -11.35 -0.03 7.26
CA LEU A 353 -11.25 -1.41 6.79
C LEU A 353 -11.52 -1.51 5.28
N THR A 354 -12.43 -0.70 4.75
CA THR A 354 -12.63 -0.55 3.29
C THR A 354 -11.37 -0.01 2.61
N ASN A 355 -10.70 0.99 3.22
CA ASN A 355 -9.43 1.50 2.71
C ASN A 355 -8.34 0.42 2.70
N ILE A 356 -8.23 -0.40 3.78
CA ILE A 356 -7.30 -1.54 3.82
C ILE A 356 -7.67 -2.58 2.75
N ALA A 357 -8.95 -2.93 2.61
CA ALA A 357 -9.42 -3.91 1.63
C ALA A 357 -9.10 -3.48 0.19
N ASN A 358 -9.35 -2.20 -0.12
CA ASN A 358 -9.01 -1.60 -1.42
C ASN A 358 -7.49 -1.62 -1.66
N PHE A 359 -6.69 -1.23 -0.68
CA PHE A 359 -5.23 -1.26 -0.77
C PHE A 359 -4.71 -2.69 -1.02
N LEU A 360 -5.20 -3.68 -0.27
CA LEU A 360 -4.79 -5.08 -0.39
C LEU A 360 -5.49 -5.81 -1.54
N ASN A 361 -6.34 -5.14 -2.32
CA ASN A 361 -7.10 -5.71 -3.42
C ASN A 361 -7.90 -6.96 -3.01
N CYS A 362 -8.69 -6.82 -1.95
CA CYS A 362 -9.59 -7.86 -1.45
C CYS A 362 -10.95 -7.26 -1.05
N SER A 363 -11.92 -8.13 -0.74
CA SER A 363 -13.26 -7.69 -0.31
C SER A 363 -13.33 -7.55 1.21
N LEU A 364 -14.07 -6.55 1.68
CA LEU A 364 -14.51 -6.44 3.07
C LEU A 364 -15.79 -7.24 3.24
N LEU A 365 -15.84 -8.14 4.22
CA LEU A 365 -16.98 -9.00 4.51
C LEU A 365 -17.42 -8.80 5.96
N THR A 366 -18.70 -9.04 6.22
CA THR A 366 -19.28 -9.06 7.57
C THR A 366 -19.34 -10.49 8.09
N ARG A 367 -19.02 -10.69 9.35
CA ARG A 367 -19.10 -11.98 10.02
C ARG A 367 -19.74 -11.83 11.39
N SER A 368 -20.72 -12.68 11.69
CA SER A 368 -21.28 -12.81 13.04
C SER A 368 -20.58 -13.95 13.79
N GLN A 369 -20.18 -13.68 15.03
CA GLN A 369 -19.60 -14.67 15.93
C GLN A 369 -20.71 -15.43 16.63
N LYS A 370 -20.87 -16.72 16.33
CA LYS A 370 -21.99 -17.53 16.86
C LYS A 370 -22.03 -17.60 18.39
N SER A 371 -20.88 -17.55 19.07
CA SER A 371 -20.80 -17.70 20.53
C SER A 371 -21.22 -16.45 21.31
N THR A 372 -21.09 -15.25 20.72
CA THR A 372 -21.33 -13.95 21.40
C THR A 372 -22.38 -13.10 20.73
N GLY A 373 -22.82 -13.44 19.51
CA GLY A 373 -23.69 -12.62 18.67
C GLY A 373 -23.02 -11.35 18.10
N ASN A 374 -21.76 -11.09 18.43
CA ASN A 374 -21.07 -9.88 17.98
C ASN A 374 -20.75 -9.96 16.48
N ASN A 375 -20.89 -8.82 15.82
CA ASN A 375 -20.57 -8.67 14.40
C ASN A 375 -19.19 -8.06 14.21
N TYR A 376 -18.48 -8.57 13.21
CA TYR A 376 -17.13 -8.16 12.84
C TYR A 376 -17.04 -7.90 11.35
N TYR A 377 -16.23 -6.93 10.97
CA TYR A 377 -15.69 -6.83 9.63
C TYR A 377 -14.46 -7.72 9.52
N THR A 378 -14.35 -8.44 8.42
CA THR A 378 -13.19 -9.28 8.10
C THR A 378 -12.77 -9.06 6.66
N LEU A 379 -11.49 -8.96 6.45
CA LEU A 379 -10.89 -9.00 5.13
C LEU A 379 -9.89 -10.17 5.05
N ALA A 380 -9.78 -10.77 3.86
CA ALA A 380 -8.91 -11.92 3.63
C ALA A 380 -8.25 -11.81 2.26
N ALA A 381 -7.03 -11.31 2.25
CA ALA A 381 -6.25 -11.10 1.05
C ALA A 381 -5.46 -12.38 0.69
N SER A 382 -5.74 -12.96 -0.49
CA SER A 382 -5.15 -14.25 -0.93
C SER A 382 -4.96 -14.36 -2.43
N SER A 383 -5.39 -13.38 -3.24
CA SER A 383 -5.12 -13.37 -4.68
C SER A 383 -3.63 -13.11 -4.94
N GLN A 384 -3.09 -13.56 -6.08
CA GLN A 384 -1.69 -13.28 -6.44
C GLN A 384 -1.35 -11.80 -6.38
N LYS A 385 -2.28 -10.94 -6.83
CA LYS A 385 -2.12 -9.50 -6.74
C LYS A 385 -2.03 -9.01 -5.30
N SER A 386 -2.94 -9.49 -4.44
CA SER A 386 -2.92 -9.17 -3.01
C SER A 386 -1.62 -9.63 -2.34
N LEU A 387 -1.14 -10.84 -2.70
CA LEU A 387 0.09 -11.40 -2.13
C LEU A 387 1.32 -10.56 -2.46
N ASN A 388 1.44 -10.06 -3.69
CA ASN A 388 2.51 -9.13 -4.08
C ASN A 388 2.44 -7.82 -3.29
N ILE A 389 1.26 -7.20 -3.19
CA ILE A 389 1.08 -5.96 -2.41
C ILE A 389 1.49 -6.16 -0.94
N ILE A 390 1.11 -7.29 -0.34
CA ILE A 390 1.44 -7.62 1.05
C ILE A 390 2.95 -7.77 1.23
N VAL A 391 3.60 -8.49 0.32
CA VAL A 391 5.05 -8.69 0.38
C VAL A 391 5.79 -7.36 0.20
N ASP A 392 5.45 -6.57 -0.82
CA ASP A 392 6.07 -5.26 -1.08
C ASP A 392 5.89 -4.31 0.12
N TYR A 393 4.71 -4.32 0.72
CA TYR A 393 4.42 -3.47 1.87
C TYR A 393 5.25 -3.86 3.09
N PHE A 394 5.26 -5.15 3.51
CA PHE A 394 5.99 -5.56 4.72
C PHE A 394 7.51 -5.66 4.55
N GLU A 395 8.03 -5.73 3.33
CA GLU A 395 9.47 -5.54 3.10
C GLU A 395 9.87 -4.06 3.28
N LYS A 396 8.99 -3.13 2.96
CA LYS A 396 9.22 -1.69 3.15
C LYS A 396 8.97 -1.26 4.60
N PHE A 397 7.90 -1.77 5.21
CA PHE A 397 7.47 -1.46 6.56
C PHE A 397 7.31 -2.77 7.35
N PRO A 398 8.39 -3.27 7.95
CA PRO A 398 8.37 -4.57 8.62
C PRO A 398 7.45 -4.61 9.83
N LEU A 399 6.98 -5.81 10.14
CA LEU A 399 6.34 -6.16 11.40
C LEU A 399 7.40 -6.24 12.50
N PHE A 400 7.00 -6.03 13.77
CA PHE A 400 7.92 -6.08 14.90
C PHE A 400 7.49 -7.03 16.01
N SER A 401 6.25 -7.57 15.96
CA SER A 401 5.81 -8.63 16.85
C SER A 401 6.32 -10.01 16.43
N SER A 402 5.97 -11.05 17.17
CA SER A 402 6.24 -12.44 16.78
C SER A 402 5.65 -12.81 15.41
N LYS A 403 4.68 -12.02 14.89
CA LYS A 403 4.10 -12.21 13.56
C LYS A 403 5.10 -11.93 12.43
N TYR A 404 6.18 -11.18 12.69
CA TYR A 404 7.29 -11.04 11.75
C TYR A 404 7.86 -12.39 11.32
N LEU A 405 8.09 -13.29 12.27
CA LEU A 405 8.63 -14.62 11.97
C LEU A 405 7.61 -15.47 11.19
N ASP A 406 6.32 -15.34 11.52
CA ASP A 406 5.26 -16.01 10.78
C ASP A 406 5.11 -15.46 9.35
N TYR A 407 5.25 -14.15 9.18
CA TYR A 407 5.31 -13.50 7.87
C TYR A 407 6.52 -13.99 7.05
N LYS A 408 7.70 -14.05 7.63
CA LYS A 408 8.91 -14.55 6.91
C LYS A 408 8.77 -15.99 6.45
N ASP A 409 8.17 -16.85 7.25
CA ASP A 409 7.90 -18.24 6.87
C ASP A 409 6.76 -18.31 5.84
N TRP A 410 5.70 -17.54 6.00
CA TRP A 410 4.58 -17.42 5.07
C TRP A 410 5.03 -16.90 3.70
N LYS A 411 5.92 -15.89 3.66
CA LYS A 411 6.47 -15.32 2.44
C LYS A 411 7.16 -16.37 1.56
N LYS A 412 7.90 -17.33 2.14
CA LYS A 412 8.52 -18.44 1.40
C LYS A 412 7.51 -19.23 0.58
N ILE A 413 6.30 -19.41 1.13
CA ILE A 413 5.24 -20.15 0.43
C ILE A 413 4.54 -19.26 -0.60
N VAL A 414 4.42 -17.96 -0.34
CA VAL A 414 3.94 -16.99 -1.34
C VAL A 414 4.85 -17.00 -2.57
N GLU A 415 6.16 -16.96 -2.39
CA GLU A 415 7.14 -17.03 -3.46
C GLU A 415 6.96 -18.31 -4.31
N LEU A 416 6.78 -19.46 -3.68
CA LEU A 416 6.45 -20.72 -4.38
C LEU A 416 5.13 -20.66 -5.16
N ILE A 417 4.10 -19.97 -4.62
CA ILE A 417 2.82 -19.78 -5.30
C ILE A 417 2.99 -18.89 -6.53
N LEU A 418 3.71 -17.79 -6.40
CA LEU A 418 3.96 -16.84 -7.49
C LEU A 418 4.78 -17.48 -8.62
N GLU A 419 5.73 -18.38 -8.28
CA GLU A 419 6.54 -19.15 -9.21
C GLU A 419 5.83 -20.42 -9.74
N ASN A 420 4.60 -20.70 -9.32
CA ASN A 420 3.86 -21.93 -9.63
C ASN A 420 4.56 -23.24 -9.19
N LYS A 421 5.48 -23.16 -8.22
CA LYS A 421 6.26 -24.31 -7.70
C LYS A 421 5.65 -24.96 -6.46
N HIS A 422 4.56 -24.43 -5.92
CA HIS A 422 3.94 -24.90 -4.66
C HIS A 422 3.33 -26.32 -4.74
N TYR A 423 3.13 -26.88 -5.93
CA TYR A 423 2.67 -28.26 -6.15
C TYR A 423 3.80 -29.24 -6.46
N THR A 424 5.05 -28.84 -6.54
CA THR A 424 6.19 -29.75 -6.64
C THR A 424 6.36 -30.55 -5.32
N LYS A 425 7.02 -31.71 -5.36
CA LYS A 425 7.31 -32.50 -4.14
C LYS A 425 8.01 -31.64 -3.07
N GLN A 426 9.00 -30.83 -3.48
CA GLN A 426 9.72 -29.91 -2.60
C GLN A 426 8.81 -28.79 -2.08
N GLY A 427 7.99 -28.19 -2.94
CA GLY A 427 7.05 -27.14 -2.56
C GLY A 427 6.00 -27.61 -1.54
N ILE A 428 5.43 -28.80 -1.74
CA ILE A 428 4.49 -29.44 -0.78
C ILE A 428 5.18 -29.73 0.55
N SER A 429 6.39 -30.31 0.53
CA SER A 429 7.17 -30.61 1.73
C SER A 429 7.47 -29.35 2.53
N LEU A 430 7.97 -28.29 1.86
CA LEU A 430 8.25 -26.99 2.49
C LEU A 430 6.97 -26.37 3.06
N THR A 431 5.87 -26.40 2.31
CA THR A 431 4.58 -25.87 2.76
C THR A 431 4.08 -26.56 4.03
N ASN A 432 4.19 -27.89 4.12
CA ASN A 432 3.85 -28.65 5.31
C ASN A 432 4.74 -28.29 6.50
N SER A 433 6.05 -28.24 6.29
CA SER A 433 7.03 -27.85 7.32
C SER A 433 6.73 -26.45 7.87
N VAL A 434 6.51 -25.47 7.01
CA VAL A 434 6.20 -24.10 7.38
C VAL A 434 4.88 -24.04 8.15
N LYS A 435 3.82 -24.64 7.64
CA LYS A 435 2.50 -24.65 8.29
C LYS A 435 2.55 -25.20 9.71
N ASN A 436 3.35 -26.23 9.94
CA ASN A 436 3.45 -26.92 11.25
C ASN A 436 4.29 -26.16 12.27
N ARG A 437 4.97 -25.06 11.89
CA ARG A 437 5.77 -24.24 12.80
C ARG A 437 5.34 -22.77 12.90
N MET A 438 4.22 -22.39 12.30
CA MET A 438 3.69 -21.03 12.32
C MET A 438 2.69 -20.78 13.44
N ASN A 439 2.48 -19.52 13.79
CA ASN A 439 1.43 -19.03 14.69
C ASN A 439 1.53 -19.68 16.11
N ARG A 440 0.50 -20.41 16.52
CA ARG A 440 0.45 -21.06 17.84
C ARG A 440 1.41 -22.23 17.97
N LEU A 441 1.89 -22.79 16.86
CA LEU A 441 2.82 -23.90 16.82
C LEU A 441 4.28 -23.45 16.88
N ARG A 442 4.53 -22.15 16.82
CA ARG A 442 5.89 -21.60 16.92
C ARG A 442 6.39 -21.66 18.35
N THR A 443 7.51 -22.36 18.52
CA THR A 443 8.20 -22.52 19.83
C THR A 443 9.51 -21.74 19.92
N TYR A 444 10.13 -21.44 18.77
CA TYR A 444 11.39 -20.69 18.70
C TYR A 444 11.16 -19.27 18.19
N PHE A 445 11.74 -18.28 18.89
CA PHE A 445 11.61 -16.86 18.56
C PHE A 445 13.00 -16.22 18.54
N ASN A 446 13.34 -15.59 17.39
CA ASN A 446 14.46 -14.67 17.24
C ASN A 446 13.88 -13.25 17.15
N TRP A 447 14.49 -12.31 17.87
CA TRP A 447 14.04 -10.93 18.00
C TRP A 447 14.99 -9.89 17.40
N ASP A 448 15.97 -10.32 16.59
CA ASP A 448 16.97 -9.42 15.96
C ASP A 448 16.32 -8.33 15.10
N HIS A 449 15.15 -8.60 14.55
CA HIS A 449 14.38 -7.63 13.77
C HIS A 449 13.92 -6.41 14.57
N LEU A 450 13.87 -6.48 15.91
CA LEU A 450 13.57 -5.33 16.77
C LEU A 450 14.67 -4.26 16.73
N ASN A 451 15.89 -4.59 16.32
CA ASN A 451 16.96 -3.62 16.14
C ASN A 451 16.65 -2.59 15.05
N ASN A 452 15.74 -2.93 14.13
CA ASN A 452 15.27 -2.04 13.06
C ASN A 452 14.12 -1.11 13.50
N LEU A 453 13.62 -1.25 14.73
CA LEU A 453 12.61 -0.35 15.30
C LEU A 453 13.33 0.78 16.04
N GLU A 454 13.35 1.95 15.42
CA GLU A 454 14.01 3.16 15.90
C GLU A 454 12.99 4.28 16.16
N ALA A 455 13.37 5.24 17.00
CA ALA A 455 12.51 6.35 17.45
C ALA A 455 12.29 7.42 16.36
#